data_e784a6484fed42f1d4bf24f46955a4de
#
_entry.id   e784a6484fed42f1d4bf24f46955a4de
#
_cell.length_a   1.000
_cell.length_b   1.000
_cell.length_c   1.000
_cell.angle_alpha   90.00
_cell.angle_beta   90.00
_cell.angle_gamma   90.00
#
_symmetry.space_group_name_H-M   'P 1'
#
loop_
_entity.id
_entity.type
_entity.pdbx_description
1 polymer ?
#
loop_
_entity_poly.entity_id
_entity_poly.type
_entity_poly.pdbx_seq_one_letter_code
_entity_poly.pdbx_strand_id
1 'polypeptide(L)'
;AERICAFDAATTAALGSASVAIPDVRGALDAGQCAMLDALGALLAASTAALVAAARDAAGASDFRSHLLVYLPSALDPAAPELRRANVPLGWAAPAFDGLQLEDYDWVTTGRGAASAGARAAMAVRLGYPVSAQQYFAGFVLDADGRAQWAAIAAAADAAEAAGVARTFIWALPQVARDGFTCFDGEDAVQAFDAVDFPLAIGREAMVATEFSTQIVSSPSGHEQRASEWAEARMRYDAGPGIRSEADVRTLADFFRARRGAARAFRFRDPFDHGSAGDGGAPEPGDQLLGEGDGGTRLFALVKHYGAGDAEQERAIRLPVAGSVRVAVGGVETAAFVVTGEGAVLLDDAPAAGAIVTAGFLFDVPVRFADDRLEVSRATFLAGEIVSVPLIEVRAPW
;
A
#
# COMPACT_ATOMS: atom_id res chain seq x y z
N ALA A 1 -7.44 16.47 26.49
CA ALA A 1 -6.39 16.35 27.50
C ALA A 1 -5.40 15.29 26.99
N GLU A 2 -4.39 15.72 26.26
CA GLU A 2 -3.28 14.85 25.88
C GLU A 2 -2.54 14.50 27.18
N ARG A 3 -2.61 13.26 27.58
CA ARG A 3 -1.85 12.76 28.71
C ARG A 3 -0.44 12.44 28.21
N ILE A 4 0.58 12.97 28.86
CA ILE A 4 1.92 12.43 28.75
C ILE A 4 1.86 11.00 29.31
N CYS A 5 1.77 10.01 28.43
CA CYS A 5 1.57 8.60 28.78
C CYS A 5 2.85 7.90 29.21
N ALA A 6 3.68 8.52 30.06
CA ALA A 6 4.98 7.97 30.40
C ALA A 6 5.22 7.79 31.91
N PHE A 7 4.16 7.73 32.71
CA PHE A 7 4.30 7.56 34.18
C PHE A 7 3.93 6.15 34.62
N ASP A 8 4.63 5.15 34.09
CA ASP A 8 4.65 3.83 34.69
C ASP A 8 5.50 3.82 36.00
N ALA A 9 5.40 2.73 36.74
CA ALA A 9 6.13 2.59 37.99
C ALA A 9 7.66 2.71 37.84
N ALA A 10 8.23 2.30 36.72
CA ALA A 10 9.65 2.36 36.44
C ALA A 10 10.10 3.82 36.19
N THR A 11 9.33 4.57 35.40
CA THR A 11 9.57 6.00 35.15
C THR A 11 9.44 6.82 36.42
N THR A 12 8.41 6.54 37.26
CA THR A 12 8.22 7.21 38.54
C THR A 12 9.37 6.93 39.50
N ALA A 13 9.86 5.70 39.58
CA ALA A 13 11.02 5.32 40.38
C ALA A 13 12.30 6.00 39.89
N ALA A 14 12.52 6.08 38.58
CA ALA A 14 13.68 6.75 37.97
C ALA A 14 13.68 8.25 38.21
N LEU A 15 12.51 8.88 38.34
CA LEU A 15 12.38 10.30 38.72
C LEU A 15 12.49 10.55 40.25
N GLY A 16 12.65 9.50 41.06
CA GLY A 16 12.84 9.60 42.49
C GLY A 16 11.60 10.03 43.29
N SER A 17 10.41 9.87 42.75
CA SER A 17 9.15 10.27 43.38
C SER A 17 8.13 9.16 43.33
N ALA A 18 7.44 8.88 44.44
CA ALA A 18 6.37 7.92 44.55
C ALA A 18 5.03 8.42 43.94
N SER A 19 4.88 9.72 43.75
CA SER A 19 3.75 10.31 43.04
C SER A 19 4.18 11.62 42.36
N VAL A 20 4.14 11.64 41.03
CA VAL A 20 4.40 12.84 40.25
C VAL A 20 3.06 13.36 39.74
N ALA A 21 2.66 14.55 40.23
CA ALA A 21 1.52 15.25 39.66
C ALA A 21 1.93 15.80 38.29
N ILE A 22 1.23 15.36 37.23
CA ILE A 22 1.44 15.90 35.88
C ILE A 22 0.97 17.36 35.89
N PRO A 23 1.87 18.35 35.63
CA PRO A 23 1.46 19.74 35.60
C PRO A 23 0.49 19.99 34.44
N ASP A 24 -0.41 20.96 34.59
CA ASP A 24 -1.14 21.50 33.46
C ASP A 24 -0.18 22.33 32.59
N VAL A 25 0.39 21.68 31.58
CA VAL A 25 1.39 22.26 30.70
C VAL A 25 0.89 23.41 29.80
N ARG A 26 -0.42 23.68 29.84
CA ARG A 26 -1.05 24.84 29.18
C ARG A 26 -1.05 26.10 30.04
N GLY A 27 -0.74 25.95 31.32
CA GLY A 27 -0.55 27.05 32.25
C GLY A 27 0.91 27.47 32.39
N ALA A 28 1.13 28.53 33.16
CA ALA A 28 2.49 28.90 33.58
C ALA A 28 3.05 27.87 34.56
N LEU A 29 4.20 27.31 34.28
CA LEU A 29 4.85 26.31 35.11
C LEU A 29 5.82 26.99 36.10
N ASP A 30 5.88 26.48 37.32
CA ASP A 30 6.88 26.87 38.29
C ASP A 30 8.24 26.19 38.00
N ALA A 31 9.28 26.63 38.72
CA ALA A 31 10.63 26.12 38.54
C ALA A 31 10.75 24.60 38.84
N GLY A 32 9.96 24.09 39.81
CA GLY A 32 9.95 22.66 40.14
C GLY A 32 9.32 21.83 39.05
N GLN A 33 8.22 22.29 38.48
CA GLN A 33 7.53 21.64 37.35
C GLN A 33 8.42 21.65 36.10
N CYS A 34 9.10 22.74 35.80
CA CYS A 34 10.09 22.81 34.72
C CYS A 34 11.26 21.83 34.94
N ALA A 35 11.79 21.76 36.15
CA ALA A 35 12.86 20.81 36.48
C ALA A 35 12.43 19.35 36.34
N MET A 36 11.17 19.03 36.67
CA MET A 36 10.59 17.69 36.44
C MET A 36 10.51 17.35 34.95
N LEU A 37 10.05 18.28 34.11
CA LEU A 37 10.00 18.05 32.65
C LEU A 37 11.42 17.91 32.08
N ASP A 38 12.39 18.64 32.57
CA ASP A 38 13.79 18.50 32.16
C ASP A 38 14.35 17.13 32.58
N ALA A 39 14.04 16.65 33.79
CA ALA A 39 14.44 15.32 34.26
C ALA A 39 13.79 14.19 33.42
N LEU A 40 12.51 14.32 33.10
CA LEU A 40 11.83 13.39 32.20
C LEU A 40 12.47 13.39 30.81
N GLY A 41 12.76 14.57 30.25
CA GLY A 41 13.44 14.70 28.98
C GLY A 41 14.82 14.07 28.99
N ALA A 42 15.61 14.25 30.06
CA ALA A 42 16.91 13.62 30.22
C ALA A 42 16.80 12.08 30.25
N LEU A 43 15.82 11.54 30.97
CA LEU A 43 15.58 10.10 31.05
C LEU A 43 15.22 9.53 29.66
N LEU A 44 14.32 10.18 28.92
CA LEU A 44 13.94 9.79 27.56
C LEU A 44 15.16 9.85 26.61
N ALA A 45 15.97 10.88 26.69
CA ALA A 45 17.18 11.00 25.88
C ALA A 45 18.18 9.88 26.17
N ALA A 46 18.40 9.55 27.45
CA ALA A 46 19.29 8.47 27.83
C ALA A 46 18.78 7.10 27.36
N SER A 47 17.49 6.83 27.51
CA SER A 47 16.85 5.59 27.05
C SER A 47 16.94 5.43 25.54
N THR A 48 16.71 6.52 24.80
CA THR A 48 16.81 6.53 23.34
C THR A 48 18.25 6.31 22.89
N ALA A 49 19.23 6.94 23.53
CA ALA A 49 20.65 6.76 23.22
C ALA A 49 21.09 5.31 23.44
N ALA A 50 20.65 4.69 24.54
CA ALA A 50 20.93 3.28 24.82
C ALA A 50 20.32 2.35 23.77
N LEU A 51 19.09 2.61 23.33
CA LEU A 51 18.42 1.84 22.27
C LEU A 51 19.15 1.97 20.93
N VAL A 52 19.56 3.17 20.55
CA VAL A 52 20.31 3.41 19.30
C VAL A 52 21.66 2.72 19.34
N ALA A 53 22.36 2.75 20.48
CA ALA A 53 23.63 2.05 20.65
C ALA A 53 23.45 0.53 20.51
N ALA A 54 22.46 -0.05 21.18
CA ALA A 54 22.16 -1.47 21.10
C ALA A 54 21.75 -1.90 19.67
N ALA A 55 20.96 -1.09 18.96
CA ALA A 55 20.59 -1.35 17.58
C ALA A 55 21.80 -1.29 16.63
N ARG A 56 22.68 -0.32 16.83
CA ARG A 56 23.94 -0.19 16.06
C ARG A 56 24.86 -1.39 16.28
N ASP A 57 25.03 -1.81 17.53
CA ASP A 57 25.83 -3.00 17.87
C ASP A 57 25.24 -4.27 17.26
N ALA A 58 23.93 -4.44 17.33
CA ALA A 58 23.24 -5.59 16.75
C ALA A 58 23.31 -5.61 15.21
N ALA A 59 23.23 -4.45 14.57
CA ALA A 59 23.31 -4.35 13.12
C ALA A 59 24.74 -4.66 12.59
N GLY A 60 25.77 -4.50 13.40
CA GLY A 60 27.18 -4.80 13.05
C GLY A 60 27.68 -4.00 11.83
N ALA A 61 26.95 -2.97 11.42
CA ALA A 61 27.10 -2.36 10.12
C ALA A 61 27.66 -0.94 10.19
N SER A 62 28.65 -0.66 9.35
CA SER A 62 29.14 0.69 9.09
C SER A 62 28.05 1.62 8.50
N ASP A 63 26.99 1.03 7.94
CA ASP A 63 25.94 1.77 7.20
C ASP A 63 24.66 1.99 8.00
N PHE A 64 24.63 1.61 9.29
CA PHE A 64 23.50 1.91 10.16
C PHE A 64 23.29 3.42 10.28
N ARG A 65 22.09 3.88 9.95
CA ARG A 65 21.68 5.28 10.09
C ARG A 65 20.51 5.36 11.06
N SER A 66 20.61 6.24 12.02
CA SER A 66 19.57 6.51 13.02
C SER A 66 18.94 7.88 12.77
N HIS A 67 17.60 7.88 12.67
CA HIS A 67 16.83 9.11 12.55
C HIS A 67 15.83 9.18 13.69
N LEU A 68 15.71 10.35 14.30
CA LEU A 68 14.71 10.61 15.33
C LEU A 68 13.42 11.10 14.68
N LEU A 69 12.32 10.36 14.86
CA LEU A 69 11.00 10.81 14.44
C LEU A 69 10.40 11.77 15.48
N VAL A 70 10.04 12.96 15.06
CA VAL A 70 9.42 13.99 15.90
C VAL A 70 8.09 14.43 15.27
N TYR A 71 7.03 14.32 16.05
CA TYR A 71 5.71 14.86 15.68
C TYR A 71 5.63 16.33 16.08
N LEU A 72 5.72 17.22 15.09
CA LEU A 72 5.87 18.66 15.29
C LEU A 72 4.73 19.34 16.04
N PRO A 73 3.43 19.01 15.79
CA PRO A 73 2.34 19.63 16.51
C PRO A 73 2.39 19.43 18.01
N SER A 74 2.73 18.21 18.48
CA SER A 74 2.90 17.94 19.92
C SER A 74 4.20 18.54 20.48
N ALA A 75 5.28 18.50 19.70
CA ALA A 75 6.59 18.95 20.15
C ALA A 75 6.73 20.48 20.28
N LEU A 76 6.00 21.22 19.45
CA LEU A 76 6.11 22.67 19.34
C LEU A 76 4.76 23.39 19.51
N ASP A 77 3.80 22.80 20.22
CA ASP A 77 2.52 23.41 20.50
C ASP A 77 2.71 24.80 21.17
N PRO A 78 2.28 25.89 20.52
CA PRO A 78 2.38 27.21 21.10
C PRO A 78 1.52 27.40 22.36
N ALA A 79 0.50 26.58 22.54
CA ALA A 79 -0.36 26.59 23.75
C ALA A 79 0.33 25.91 24.94
N ALA A 80 1.37 25.10 24.69
CA ALA A 80 2.08 24.37 25.74
C ALA A 80 3.60 24.39 25.49
N PRO A 81 4.25 25.56 25.47
CA PRO A 81 5.65 25.70 25.03
C PRO A 81 6.64 24.93 25.91
N GLU A 82 6.30 24.65 27.17
CA GLU A 82 7.16 23.91 28.09
C GLU A 82 7.18 22.39 27.84
N LEU A 83 6.19 21.85 27.09
CA LEU A 83 6.18 20.44 26.69
C LEU A 83 7.44 20.03 25.92
N ARG A 84 8.04 20.95 25.17
CA ARG A 84 9.28 20.70 24.43
C ARG A 84 10.43 20.26 25.32
N ARG A 85 10.41 20.55 26.63
CA ARG A 85 11.43 20.12 27.60
C ARG A 85 11.46 18.58 27.69
N ALA A 86 10.30 17.95 27.73
CA ALA A 86 10.17 16.51 27.77
C ALA A 86 10.07 15.89 26.36
N ASN A 87 9.27 16.49 25.46
CA ASN A 87 9.00 15.89 24.15
C ASN A 87 10.14 16.08 23.13
N VAL A 88 11.01 17.08 23.34
CA VAL A 88 12.18 17.34 22.50
C VAL A 88 13.37 17.74 23.39
N PRO A 89 13.87 16.80 24.19
CA PRO A 89 14.96 17.09 25.14
C PRO A 89 16.25 17.45 24.39
N LEU A 90 17.04 18.31 24.99
CA LEU A 90 18.32 18.74 24.44
C LEU A 90 19.35 17.60 24.30
N GLY A 91 19.18 16.51 25.05
CA GLY A 91 20.00 15.30 24.89
C GLY A 91 19.83 14.62 23.52
N TRP A 92 18.83 15.00 22.73
CA TRP A 92 18.67 14.56 21.34
C TRP A 92 19.36 15.47 20.31
N ALA A 93 20.04 16.52 20.77
CA ALA A 93 20.75 17.42 19.86
C ALA A 93 21.86 16.69 19.08
N ALA A 94 22.18 17.24 17.92
CA ALA A 94 23.25 16.72 17.07
C ALA A 94 24.57 16.60 17.85
N PRO A 95 25.34 15.52 17.70
CA PRO A 95 25.20 14.44 16.74
C PRO A 95 24.52 13.15 17.29
N ALA A 96 23.58 13.26 18.21
CA ALA A 96 22.94 12.08 18.83
C ALA A 96 22.33 11.11 17.82
N PHE A 97 21.81 11.64 16.72
CA PHE A 97 21.27 10.89 15.57
C PHE A 97 21.92 11.37 14.27
N ASP A 98 21.76 10.56 13.20
CA ASP A 98 22.24 10.94 11.87
C ASP A 98 21.34 12.00 11.21
N GLY A 99 20.09 12.14 11.67
CA GLY A 99 19.16 13.15 11.20
C GLY A 99 17.83 13.15 11.96
N LEU A 100 16.93 14.04 11.56
CA LEU A 100 15.57 14.14 12.08
C LEU A 100 14.55 13.75 11.01
N GLN A 101 13.51 13.05 11.42
CA GLN A 101 12.29 12.84 10.65
C GLN A 101 11.18 13.66 11.31
N LEU A 102 10.60 14.60 10.57
CA LEU A 102 9.63 15.54 11.11
C LEU A 102 8.28 15.31 10.47
N GLU A 103 7.26 15.11 11.29
CA GLU A 103 5.90 14.81 10.92
C GLU A 103 4.95 15.91 11.41
N ASP A 104 4.05 16.40 10.56
CA ASP A 104 3.17 17.53 10.86
C ASP A 104 1.81 17.49 10.17
N TYR A 105 1.30 16.31 9.83
CA TYR A 105 0.09 16.15 9.02
C TYR A 105 -1.15 16.90 9.55
N ASP A 106 -1.29 17.08 10.86
CA ASP A 106 -2.39 17.88 11.42
C ASP A 106 -2.31 19.34 10.97
N TRP A 107 -1.12 19.89 10.75
CA TRP A 107 -0.97 21.27 10.29
C TRP A 107 -1.24 21.40 8.79
N VAL A 108 -0.89 20.37 8.02
CA VAL A 108 -1.22 20.32 6.59
C VAL A 108 -2.73 20.25 6.42
N THR A 109 -3.41 19.38 7.17
CA THR A 109 -4.88 19.20 7.14
C THR A 109 -5.64 20.50 7.42
N THR A 110 -5.13 21.27 8.36
CA THR A 110 -5.79 22.50 8.84
C THR A 110 -5.35 23.76 8.08
N GLY A 111 -4.62 23.62 6.97
CA GLY A 111 -4.09 24.75 6.18
C GLY A 111 -2.96 25.50 6.88
N ARG A 112 -2.32 24.92 7.90
CA ARG A 112 -1.24 25.52 8.69
C ARG A 112 0.15 25.18 8.19
N GLY A 113 0.34 24.91 6.91
CA GLY A 113 1.63 24.54 6.32
C GLY A 113 2.75 25.57 6.55
N ALA A 114 2.43 26.85 6.67
CA ALA A 114 3.40 27.89 7.04
C ALA A 114 3.95 27.69 8.47
N ALA A 115 3.14 27.17 9.39
CA ALA A 115 3.57 26.81 10.74
C ALA A 115 4.58 25.66 10.74
N SER A 116 4.41 24.71 9.82
CA SER A 116 5.33 23.60 9.62
C SER A 116 6.74 24.07 9.23
N ALA A 117 6.88 25.01 8.31
CA ALA A 117 8.17 25.56 7.92
C ALA A 117 8.88 26.26 9.09
N GLY A 118 8.14 27.05 9.88
CA GLY A 118 8.64 27.69 11.08
C GLY A 118 9.10 26.67 12.15
N ALA A 119 8.34 25.62 12.33
CA ALA A 119 8.65 24.56 13.27
C ALA A 119 9.91 23.77 12.87
N ARG A 120 10.10 23.46 11.59
CA ARG A 120 11.34 22.84 11.09
C ARG A 120 12.56 23.71 11.34
N ALA A 121 12.45 25.01 11.09
CA ALA A 121 13.52 25.97 11.40
C ALA A 121 13.80 26.03 12.92
N ALA A 122 12.76 26.05 13.75
CA ALA A 122 12.90 26.03 15.20
C ALA A 122 13.59 24.75 15.70
N MET A 123 13.30 23.59 15.09
CA MET A 123 13.99 22.33 15.39
C MET A 123 15.46 22.36 14.99
N ALA A 124 15.80 22.96 13.85
CA ALA A 124 17.18 23.15 13.44
C ALA A 124 17.98 23.95 14.49
N VAL A 125 17.38 25.04 14.98
CA VAL A 125 18.01 25.86 16.05
C VAL A 125 18.10 25.10 17.36
N ARG A 126 17.02 24.41 17.80
CA ARG A 126 16.97 23.74 19.10
C ARG A 126 17.91 22.54 19.20
N LEU A 127 17.93 21.71 18.17
CA LEU A 127 18.65 20.41 18.16
C LEU A 127 19.92 20.44 17.31
N GLY A 128 20.21 21.52 16.61
CA GLY A 128 21.41 21.65 15.79
C GLY A 128 21.42 20.80 14.49
N TYR A 129 20.29 20.26 14.06
CA TYR A 129 20.19 19.58 12.77
C TYR A 129 19.75 20.57 11.69
N PRO A 130 20.62 20.93 10.74
CA PRO A 130 20.24 21.85 9.66
C PRO A 130 19.09 21.27 8.84
N VAL A 131 18.33 22.11 8.14
CA VAL A 131 17.20 21.69 7.31
C VAL A 131 17.63 20.62 6.31
N SER A 132 18.84 20.70 5.78
CA SER A 132 19.42 19.70 4.86
C SER A 132 19.71 18.33 5.52
N ALA A 133 19.67 18.20 6.84
CA ALA A 133 19.77 16.94 7.58
C ALA A 133 18.39 16.48 8.10
N GLN A 134 17.33 17.20 7.77
CA GLN A 134 15.97 16.85 8.13
C GLN A 134 15.32 16.07 7.00
N GLN A 135 14.46 15.13 7.38
CA GLN A 135 13.57 14.40 6.48
C GLN A 135 12.14 14.78 6.85
N TYR A 136 11.31 14.98 5.85
CA TYR A 136 9.92 15.34 6.04
C TYR A 136 9.02 14.11 5.84
N PHE A 137 8.17 13.84 6.80
CA PHE A 137 7.10 12.88 6.69
C PHE A 137 5.82 13.64 6.34
N ALA A 138 5.42 13.57 5.08
CA ALA A 138 4.12 14.04 4.64
C ALA A 138 3.07 13.08 5.18
N GLY A 139 2.43 13.50 6.25
CA GLY A 139 1.47 12.67 6.96
C GLY A 139 0.12 12.60 6.28
N PHE A 140 -0.68 11.79 6.85
CA PHE A 140 -1.97 11.31 6.41
C PHE A 140 -3.03 12.36 6.65
N VAL A 141 -3.53 12.94 5.57
CA VAL A 141 -4.67 13.85 5.61
C VAL A 141 -5.86 13.16 4.97
N LEU A 142 -6.86 12.82 5.76
CA LEU A 142 -8.10 12.25 5.26
C LEU A 142 -9.16 13.36 5.14
N ASP A 143 -9.98 13.29 4.09
CA ASP A 143 -11.20 14.04 3.98
C ASP A 143 -12.34 13.40 4.81
N ALA A 144 -13.53 13.99 4.75
CA ALA A 144 -14.69 13.49 5.48
C ALA A 144 -15.11 12.07 5.05
N ASP A 145 -14.74 11.65 3.86
CA ASP A 145 -15.03 10.33 3.31
C ASP A 145 -13.90 9.31 3.59
N GLY A 146 -12.87 9.71 4.34
CA GLY A 146 -11.73 8.88 4.69
C GLY A 146 -10.73 8.67 3.56
N ARG A 147 -10.76 9.53 2.52
CA ARG A 147 -9.80 9.52 1.41
C ARG A 147 -8.64 10.45 1.69
N ALA A 148 -7.44 10.10 1.22
CA ALA A 148 -6.29 10.96 1.36
C ALA A 148 -6.40 12.24 0.52
N GLN A 149 -6.09 13.38 1.13
CA GLN A 149 -6.03 14.66 0.44
C GLN A 149 -4.66 14.83 -0.26
N TRP A 150 -4.46 14.10 -1.33
CA TRP A 150 -3.17 14.01 -2.01
C TRP A 150 -2.63 15.37 -2.48
N ALA A 151 -3.47 16.28 -2.93
CA ALA A 151 -3.03 17.61 -3.34
C ALA A 151 -2.42 18.41 -2.17
N ALA A 152 -2.99 18.30 -0.97
CA ALA A 152 -2.46 18.97 0.22
C ALA A 152 -1.15 18.31 0.70
N ILE A 153 -1.06 16.98 0.64
CA ILE A 153 0.14 16.22 0.98
C ILE A 153 1.28 16.56 0.01
N ALA A 154 1.01 16.56 -1.30
CA ALA A 154 1.99 16.90 -2.32
C ALA A 154 2.50 18.34 -2.16
N ALA A 155 1.60 19.31 -2.00
CA ALA A 155 1.97 20.71 -1.79
C ALA A 155 2.86 20.90 -0.54
N ALA A 156 2.61 20.15 0.53
CA ALA A 156 3.45 20.18 1.73
C ALA A 156 4.82 19.54 1.50
N ALA A 157 4.88 18.46 0.73
CA ALA A 157 6.12 17.80 0.33
C ALA A 157 6.98 18.73 -0.54
N ASP A 158 6.39 19.34 -1.58
CA ASP A 158 7.05 20.29 -2.48
C ASP A 158 7.62 21.49 -1.69
N ALA A 159 6.81 22.04 -0.77
CA ALA A 159 7.25 23.13 0.10
C ALA A 159 8.41 22.73 1.02
N ALA A 160 8.46 21.50 1.49
CA ALA A 160 9.56 20.99 2.30
C ALA A 160 10.84 20.84 1.46
N GLU A 161 10.75 20.30 0.26
CA GLU A 161 11.86 20.16 -0.67
C GLU A 161 12.40 21.52 -1.13
N ALA A 162 11.52 22.46 -1.45
CA ALA A 162 11.91 23.83 -1.79
C ALA A 162 12.63 24.53 -0.61
N ALA A 163 12.33 24.16 0.62
CA ALA A 163 13.03 24.62 1.82
C ALA A 163 14.37 23.91 2.07
N GLY A 164 14.76 22.96 1.23
CA GLY A 164 16.04 22.25 1.29
C GLY A 164 16.06 21.05 2.24
N VAL A 165 14.91 20.42 2.51
CA VAL A 165 14.83 19.16 3.28
C VAL A 165 15.53 18.04 2.51
N ALA A 166 16.25 17.17 3.22
CA ALA A 166 17.06 16.11 2.60
C ALA A 166 16.24 15.09 1.82
N ARG A 167 15.06 14.73 2.32
CA ARG A 167 14.15 13.76 1.71
C ARG A 167 12.73 13.98 2.23
N THR A 168 11.76 13.72 1.36
CA THR A 168 10.35 13.67 1.72
C THR A 168 9.86 12.24 1.63
N PHE A 169 9.09 11.80 2.63
CA PHE A 169 8.43 10.51 2.68
C PHE A 169 6.93 10.71 2.78
N ILE A 170 6.15 9.89 2.09
CA ILE A 170 4.70 9.85 2.23
C ILE A 170 4.35 8.62 3.07
N TRP A 171 3.68 8.83 4.18
CA TRP A 171 3.14 7.79 5.05
C TRP A 171 1.72 7.47 4.58
N ALA A 172 1.33 6.37 4.32
CA ALA A 172 1.24 5.00 4.48
C ALA A 172 0.99 4.30 3.12
N LEU A 173 1.83 3.38 2.75
CA LEU A 173 1.73 2.63 1.49
C LEU A 173 0.36 1.95 1.23
N PRO A 174 -0.33 1.36 2.22
CA PRO A 174 -1.65 0.78 1.98
C PRO A 174 -2.70 1.77 1.49
N GLN A 175 -2.63 3.03 1.95
CA GLN A 175 -3.55 4.08 1.54
C GLN A 175 -3.20 4.62 0.15
N VAL A 176 -1.91 4.77 -0.12
CA VAL A 176 -1.41 5.12 -1.46
C VAL A 176 -1.94 4.13 -2.49
N ALA A 177 -1.83 2.84 -2.19
CA ALA A 177 -2.32 1.79 -3.07
C ALA A 177 -3.86 1.81 -3.25
N ARG A 178 -4.60 2.09 -2.16
CA ARG A 178 -6.07 2.16 -2.20
C ARG A 178 -6.59 3.34 -3.02
N ASP A 179 -5.96 4.50 -2.87
CA ASP A 179 -6.44 5.75 -3.47
C ASP A 179 -5.85 5.99 -4.87
N GLY A 180 -5.05 5.06 -5.39
CA GLY A 180 -4.46 5.16 -6.73
C GLY A 180 -3.42 6.27 -6.89
N PHE A 181 -2.82 6.71 -5.80
CA PHE A 181 -1.77 7.71 -5.84
C PHE A 181 -0.48 7.15 -6.44
N THR A 182 0.02 7.79 -7.48
CA THR A 182 1.32 7.49 -8.08
C THR A 182 2.35 8.50 -7.59
N CYS A 183 3.24 8.06 -6.69
CA CYS A 183 4.26 8.93 -6.09
C CYS A 183 5.58 9.00 -6.88
N PHE A 184 5.56 8.68 -8.15
CA PHE A 184 6.75 8.70 -8.99
C PHE A 184 6.55 9.66 -10.17
N ASP A 185 7.04 10.88 -10.06
CA ASP A 185 7.18 11.84 -11.16
C ASP A 185 8.40 11.54 -12.04
N GLY A 186 8.66 10.27 -12.30
CA GLY A 186 9.47 9.92 -13.46
C GLY A 186 8.57 10.01 -14.69
N GLU A 187 9.06 10.47 -15.80
CA GLU A 187 8.34 10.56 -17.08
C GLU A 187 7.61 9.28 -17.52
N ASP A 188 7.69 8.19 -16.73
CA ASP A 188 7.10 6.88 -16.97
C ASP A 188 6.42 6.26 -15.70
N ALA A 189 6.05 7.05 -14.68
CA ALA A 189 5.33 6.53 -13.50
C ALA A 189 3.85 6.28 -13.80
N VAL A 190 3.59 5.59 -14.86
CA VAL A 190 2.30 5.01 -15.17
C VAL A 190 2.38 3.58 -14.68
N GLN A 191 1.46 3.14 -13.83
CA GLN A 191 1.10 1.73 -13.84
C GLN A 191 0.55 1.46 -15.24
N ALA A 192 1.44 1.32 -16.21
CA ALA A 192 1.06 1.22 -17.59
C ALA A 192 0.51 -0.19 -17.81
N PHE A 193 -0.78 -0.27 -17.93
CA PHE A 193 -1.43 -1.45 -18.47
C PHE A 193 -1.48 -1.31 -20.00
N ASP A 194 -0.89 -2.27 -20.68
CA ASP A 194 -0.99 -2.39 -22.12
C ASP A 194 -2.09 -3.40 -22.45
N ALA A 195 -3.08 -2.96 -23.21
CA ALA A 195 -4.17 -3.84 -23.66
C ALA A 195 -3.68 -4.80 -24.77
N VAL A 196 -2.60 -5.54 -24.47
CA VAL A 196 -2.01 -6.55 -25.37
C VAL A 196 -2.00 -7.90 -24.68
N ASP A 197 -2.19 -8.94 -25.46
CA ASP A 197 -2.20 -10.32 -24.98
C ASP A 197 -0.77 -10.86 -24.88
N PHE A 198 -0.49 -11.59 -23.81
CA PHE A 198 0.71 -12.43 -23.73
C PHE A 198 0.66 -13.50 -24.83
N PRO A 199 1.79 -13.88 -25.46
CA PRO A 199 1.82 -14.87 -26.53
C PRO A 199 1.10 -16.16 -26.12
N LEU A 200 -0.08 -16.39 -26.68
CA LEU A 200 -1.01 -17.46 -26.25
C LEU A 200 -0.39 -18.86 -26.38
N ALA A 201 0.46 -19.07 -27.39
CA ALA A 201 1.12 -20.36 -27.58
C ALA A 201 2.05 -20.71 -26.40
N ILE A 202 2.66 -19.72 -25.78
CA ILE A 202 3.53 -19.86 -24.60
C ILE A 202 2.66 -19.93 -23.33
N GLY A 203 1.66 -19.04 -23.20
CA GLY A 203 0.82 -18.96 -22.01
C GLY A 203 -0.02 -20.19 -21.71
N ARG A 204 -0.43 -20.95 -22.73
CA ARG A 204 -1.28 -22.15 -22.56
C ARG A 204 -0.69 -23.26 -21.70
N GLU A 205 0.62 -23.34 -21.64
CA GLU A 205 1.35 -24.37 -20.90
C GLU A 205 1.90 -23.86 -19.56
N ALA A 206 1.48 -22.65 -19.16
CA ALA A 206 1.97 -22.03 -17.93
C ALA A 206 1.58 -22.83 -16.70
N MET A 207 2.49 -22.89 -15.73
CA MET A 207 2.16 -23.33 -14.37
C MET A 207 1.38 -22.23 -13.68
N VAL A 208 0.39 -22.62 -12.88
CA VAL A 208 -0.50 -21.70 -12.16
C VAL A 208 -0.38 -21.94 -10.66
N ALA A 209 -0.23 -20.88 -9.90
CA ALA A 209 -0.23 -20.91 -8.44
C ALA A 209 -1.19 -19.86 -7.89
N THR A 210 -2.03 -20.27 -6.96
CA THR A 210 -2.96 -19.39 -6.24
C THR A 210 -2.36 -19.08 -4.87
N GLU A 211 -2.20 -17.81 -4.55
CA GLU A 211 -1.62 -17.36 -3.28
C GLU A 211 -2.64 -16.62 -2.43
N PHE A 212 -2.57 -16.84 -1.12
CA PHE A 212 -3.22 -16.06 -0.07
C PHE A 212 -2.17 -15.58 0.93
N SER A 213 -2.46 -14.51 1.65
CA SER A 213 -1.67 -14.09 2.82
C SER A 213 -2.47 -14.38 4.08
N THR A 214 -1.98 -15.31 4.90
CA THR A 214 -2.62 -15.69 6.16
C THR A 214 -1.61 -15.61 7.29
N GLN A 215 -1.91 -14.77 8.28
CA GLN A 215 -1.16 -14.73 9.52
C GLN A 215 -1.69 -15.81 10.48
N ILE A 216 -0.81 -16.65 10.97
CA ILE A 216 -1.13 -17.71 11.94
C ILE A 216 -0.37 -17.42 13.23
N VAL A 217 -1.10 -17.28 14.33
CA VAL A 217 -0.53 -17.10 15.66
C VAL A 217 -0.93 -18.30 16.52
N SER A 218 0.07 -19.06 16.98
CA SER A 218 -0.15 -20.22 17.86
C SER A 218 0.19 -19.89 19.30
N SER A 219 -0.69 -20.20 20.23
CA SER A 219 -0.43 -20.10 21.67
C SER A 219 0.38 -21.32 22.17
N PRO A 220 1.05 -21.23 23.33
CA PRO A 220 1.72 -22.38 23.95
C PRO A 220 0.81 -23.57 24.25
N SER A 221 -0.50 -23.35 24.37
CA SER A 221 -1.53 -24.38 24.57
C SER A 221 -1.95 -25.09 23.27
N GLY A 222 -1.39 -24.71 22.13
CA GLY A 222 -1.69 -25.31 20.81
C GLY A 222 -2.92 -24.73 20.11
N HIS A 223 -3.58 -23.70 20.67
CA HIS A 223 -4.64 -23.00 19.96
C HIS A 223 -4.06 -22.04 18.92
N GLU A 224 -4.67 -22.01 17.75
CA GLU A 224 -4.28 -21.12 16.65
C GLU A 224 -5.37 -20.06 16.40
N GLN A 225 -4.91 -18.82 16.18
CA GLN A 225 -5.68 -17.78 15.53
C GLN A 225 -5.16 -17.57 14.12
N ARG A 226 -6.08 -17.46 13.16
CA ARG A 226 -5.77 -17.27 11.74
C ARG A 226 -6.46 -16.00 11.26
N ALA A 227 -5.69 -15.11 10.65
CA ALA A 227 -6.20 -13.89 10.02
C ALA A 227 -5.78 -13.90 8.55
N SER A 228 -6.75 -13.81 7.62
CA SER A 228 -6.47 -13.62 6.21
C SER A 228 -6.24 -12.14 5.96
N GLU A 229 -5.08 -11.79 5.42
CA GLU A 229 -4.75 -10.39 5.09
C GLU A 229 -5.31 -9.98 3.74
N TRP A 230 -5.60 -10.95 2.86
CA TRP A 230 -6.15 -10.71 1.54
C TRP A 230 -7.57 -11.23 1.43
N ALA A 231 -8.47 -10.37 0.96
CA ALA A 231 -9.85 -10.76 0.66
C ALA A 231 -9.92 -11.66 -0.59
N GLU A 232 -9.05 -11.42 -1.58
CA GLU A 232 -8.98 -12.18 -2.82
C GLU A 232 -7.63 -12.87 -2.96
N ALA A 233 -7.62 -14.04 -3.58
CA ALA A 233 -6.40 -14.72 -4.01
C ALA A 233 -5.61 -13.85 -4.99
N ARG A 234 -4.31 -14.06 -5.06
CA ARG A 234 -3.43 -13.49 -6.07
C ARG A 234 -2.85 -14.62 -6.91
N MET A 235 -2.92 -14.46 -8.22
CA MET A 235 -2.43 -15.47 -9.14
C MET A 235 -0.96 -15.22 -9.48
N ARG A 236 -0.19 -16.31 -9.52
CA ARG A 236 1.15 -16.35 -10.08
C ARG A 236 1.21 -17.39 -11.18
N TYR A 237 2.00 -17.10 -12.18
CA TYR A 237 2.19 -18.00 -13.31
C TYR A 237 3.67 -18.18 -13.60
N ASP A 238 4.05 -19.34 -14.11
CA ASP A 238 5.33 -19.53 -14.77
C ASP A 238 5.07 -20.00 -16.20
N ALA A 239 5.34 -19.13 -17.16
CA ALA A 239 5.13 -19.38 -18.57
C ALA A 239 6.31 -20.13 -19.25
N GLY A 240 7.36 -20.43 -18.49
CA GLY A 240 8.53 -21.15 -18.96
C GLY A 240 8.25 -22.49 -19.65
N PRO A 241 7.37 -23.35 -19.09
CA PRO A 241 7.02 -24.62 -19.73
C PRO A 241 6.47 -24.51 -21.15
N GLY A 242 5.91 -23.36 -21.52
CA GLY A 242 5.39 -23.11 -22.87
C GLY A 242 6.45 -22.79 -23.93
N ILE A 243 7.70 -22.58 -23.53
CA ILE A 243 8.81 -22.27 -24.45
C ILE A 243 9.36 -23.56 -25.03
N ARG A 244 9.08 -23.82 -26.30
CA ARG A 244 9.43 -25.08 -26.97
C ARG A 244 10.39 -24.93 -28.16
N SER A 245 10.61 -23.70 -28.59
CA SER A 245 11.42 -23.38 -29.77
C SER A 245 12.24 -22.10 -29.59
N GLU A 246 13.33 -21.98 -30.39
CA GLU A 246 14.06 -20.70 -30.45
C GLU A 246 13.17 -19.53 -30.92
N ALA A 247 12.12 -19.81 -31.66
CA ALA A 247 11.15 -18.80 -32.09
C ALA A 247 10.34 -18.28 -30.89
N ASP A 248 9.93 -19.17 -29.98
CA ASP A 248 9.23 -18.78 -28.74
C ASP A 248 10.12 -17.92 -27.87
N VAL A 249 11.42 -18.29 -27.74
CA VAL A 249 12.40 -17.48 -27.00
C VAL A 249 12.50 -16.07 -27.57
N ARG A 250 12.56 -15.93 -28.92
CA ARG A 250 12.61 -14.60 -29.54
C ARG A 250 11.33 -13.83 -29.30
N THR A 251 10.19 -14.45 -29.49
CA THR A 251 8.87 -13.84 -29.24
C THR A 251 8.77 -13.33 -27.80
N LEU A 252 9.20 -14.14 -26.85
CA LEU A 252 9.20 -13.76 -25.43
C LEU A 252 10.19 -12.61 -25.16
N ALA A 253 11.41 -12.67 -25.71
CA ALA A 253 12.40 -11.63 -25.50
C ALA A 253 11.95 -10.27 -26.07
N ASP A 254 11.31 -10.28 -27.24
CA ASP A 254 10.74 -9.06 -27.85
C ASP A 254 9.57 -8.53 -27.02
N PHE A 255 8.70 -9.41 -26.55
CA PHE A 255 7.58 -9.05 -25.66
C PHE A 255 8.07 -8.47 -24.34
N PHE A 256 9.07 -9.10 -23.69
CA PHE A 256 9.69 -8.64 -22.45
C PHE A 256 10.29 -7.25 -22.58
N ARG A 257 11.04 -7.01 -23.66
CA ARG A 257 11.63 -5.69 -23.95
C ARG A 257 10.55 -4.63 -24.16
N ALA A 258 9.51 -4.96 -24.93
CA ALA A 258 8.40 -4.05 -25.18
C ALA A 258 7.62 -3.70 -23.89
N ARG A 259 7.58 -4.59 -22.90
CA ARG A 259 6.97 -4.35 -21.57
C ARG A 259 7.94 -3.74 -20.57
N ARG A 260 9.21 -3.50 -20.95
CA ARG A 260 10.26 -2.98 -20.05
C ARG A 260 10.39 -3.82 -18.77
N GLY A 261 10.45 -5.13 -18.90
CA GLY A 261 10.48 -6.05 -17.77
C GLY A 261 9.19 -6.00 -16.94
N ALA A 262 9.31 -5.76 -15.65
CA ALA A 262 8.19 -5.71 -14.70
C ALA A 262 7.38 -4.39 -14.74
N ALA A 263 7.81 -3.39 -15.56
CA ALA A 263 7.24 -2.04 -15.49
C ALA A 263 5.81 -1.93 -16.06
N ARG A 264 5.44 -2.78 -17.03
CA ARG A 264 4.17 -2.67 -17.75
C ARG A 264 3.36 -3.94 -17.62
N ALA A 265 2.13 -3.81 -17.18
CA ALA A 265 1.19 -4.92 -17.10
C ALA A 265 0.55 -5.19 -18.47
N PHE A 266 0.04 -6.41 -18.65
CA PHE A 266 -0.57 -6.89 -19.90
C PHE A 266 -1.62 -7.96 -19.62
N ARG A 267 -2.36 -8.36 -20.64
CA ARG A 267 -3.40 -9.41 -20.55
C ARG A 267 -2.77 -10.79 -20.61
N PHE A 268 -3.18 -11.65 -19.70
CA PHE A 268 -2.78 -13.06 -19.67
C PHE A 268 -4.01 -13.95 -19.61
N ARG A 269 -4.12 -14.90 -20.54
CA ARG A 269 -5.15 -15.91 -20.51
C ARG A 269 -4.72 -17.04 -19.58
N ASP A 270 -5.39 -17.16 -18.42
CA ASP A 270 -5.16 -18.28 -17.50
C ASP A 270 -5.56 -19.58 -18.20
N PRO A 271 -4.67 -20.61 -18.25
CA PRO A 271 -5.02 -21.86 -18.94
C PRO A 271 -6.14 -22.65 -18.27
N PHE A 272 -6.40 -22.43 -16.99
CA PHE A 272 -7.38 -23.19 -16.21
C PHE A 272 -8.59 -22.37 -15.79
N ASP A 273 -8.43 -21.04 -15.67
CA ASP A 273 -9.45 -20.14 -15.12
C ASP A 273 -9.60 -18.84 -15.95
N HIS A 274 -10.29 -18.93 -17.07
CA HIS A 274 -10.51 -17.80 -18.00
C HIS A 274 -11.98 -17.63 -18.43
N GLY A 275 -12.93 -18.29 -17.78
CA GLY A 275 -14.35 -18.20 -18.10
C GLY A 275 -15.24 -18.25 -16.87
N SER A 276 -16.47 -17.77 -17.02
CA SER A 276 -17.52 -17.79 -15.99
C SER A 276 -18.09 -19.18 -15.74
N ALA A 277 -18.10 -20.04 -16.77
CA ALA A 277 -18.62 -21.40 -16.66
C ALA A 277 -17.74 -22.27 -15.75
N GLY A 278 -18.36 -22.95 -14.79
CA GLY A 278 -17.64 -23.77 -13.81
C GLY A 278 -16.97 -25.03 -14.40
N ASP A 279 -17.39 -25.45 -15.56
CA ASP A 279 -16.87 -26.62 -16.29
C ASP A 279 -15.89 -26.27 -17.42
N GLY A 280 -15.55 -24.97 -17.56
CA GLY A 280 -14.70 -24.48 -18.64
C GLY A 280 -15.41 -24.43 -20.01
N GLY A 281 -16.71 -24.55 -20.04
CA GLY A 281 -17.55 -24.44 -21.23
C GLY A 281 -17.65 -23.02 -21.81
N ALA A 282 -18.51 -22.90 -22.84
CA ALA A 282 -18.84 -21.58 -23.38
C ALA A 282 -19.64 -20.76 -22.35
N PRO A 283 -19.40 -19.43 -22.25
CA PRO A 283 -20.16 -18.59 -21.33
C PRO A 283 -21.68 -18.62 -21.62
N GLU A 284 -22.47 -18.81 -20.57
CA GLU A 284 -23.92 -18.70 -20.61
C GLU A 284 -24.42 -17.51 -19.79
N PRO A 285 -25.53 -16.83 -20.19
CA PRO A 285 -25.97 -15.61 -19.48
C PRO A 285 -26.31 -15.83 -18.01
N GLY A 286 -26.51 -17.08 -17.59
CA GLY A 286 -26.85 -17.46 -16.22
C GLY A 286 -25.67 -17.89 -15.33
N ASP A 287 -24.43 -17.89 -15.82
CA ASP A 287 -23.30 -18.50 -15.13
C ASP A 287 -22.99 -17.88 -13.76
N GLN A 288 -23.00 -16.55 -13.66
CA GLN A 288 -22.60 -15.82 -12.46
C GLN A 288 -23.68 -14.83 -12.05
N LEU A 289 -23.98 -14.79 -10.75
CA LEU A 289 -24.86 -13.79 -10.17
C LEU A 289 -24.11 -12.47 -10.03
N LEU A 290 -24.64 -11.39 -10.60
CA LEU A 290 -24.05 -10.04 -10.45
C LEU A 290 -24.79 -9.20 -9.40
N GLY A 291 -26.06 -9.48 -9.14
CA GLY A 291 -26.86 -8.77 -8.17
C GLY A 291 -28.35 -8.83 -8.44
N GLU A 292 -29.11 -8.02 -7.71
CA GLU A 292 -30.57 -7.90 -7.80
C GLU A 292 -30.94 -6.47 -8.17
N GLY A 293 -31.89 -6.30 -9.07
CA GLY A 293 -32.42 -5.00 -9.46
C GLY A 293 -33.17 -4.32 -8.32
N ASP A 294 -33.04 -3.01 -8.24
CA ASP A 294 -33.72 -2.14 -7.28
C ASP A 294 -34.64 -1.10 -7.94
N GLY A 295 -34.74 -1.16 -9.27
CA GLY A 295 -35.49 -0.20 -10.10
C GLY A 295 -34.73 1.11 -10.41
N GLY A 296 -33.50 1.28 -9.91
CA GLY A 296 -32.70 2.49 -10.11
C GLY A 296 -31.26 2.20 -10.58
N THR A 297 -30.64 1.17 -10.05
CA THR A 297 -29.25 0.77 -10.35
C THR A 297 -29.16 0.11 -11.72
N ARG A 298 -28.23 0.58 -12.56
CA ARG A 298 -27.94 0.03 -13.89
C ARG A 298 -26.57 -0.56 -14.04
N LEU A 299 -25.65 -0.27 -13.11
CA LEU A 299 -24.24 -0.69 -13.17
C LEU A 299 -24.04 -1.91 -12.27
N PHE A 300 -23.57 -3.03 -12.84
CA PHE A 300 -23.30 -4.28 -12.16
C PHE A 300 -21.86 -4.72 -12.44
N ALA A 301 -21.06 -4.90 -11.41
CA ALA A 301 -19.69 -5.39 -11.56
C ALA A 301 -19.70 -6.83 -12.08
N LEU A 302 -18.77 -7.15 -12.98
CA LEU A 302 -18.53 -8.54 -13.36
C LEU A 302 -17.74 -9.23 -12.25
N VAL A 303 -18.31 -10.30 -11.72
CA VAL A 303 -17.72 -11.10 -10.65
C VAL A 303 -17.77 -12.57 -10.99
N LYS A 304 -16.79 -13.33 -10.51
CA LYS A 304 -16.80 -14.78 -10.53
C LYS A 304 -16.77 -15.33 -9.12
N HIS A 305 -17.70 -16.24 -8.84
CA HIS A 305 -17.84 -16.88 -7.55
C HIS A 305 -17.17 -18.25 -7.53
N TYR A 306 -16.42 -18.56 -6.48
CA TYR A 306 -15.76 -19.85 -6.25
C TYR A 306 -16.27 -20.44 -4.93
N GLY A 307 -16.64 -21.71 -4.97
CA GLY A 307 -17.22 -22.39 -3.81
C GLY A 307 -18.72 -22.22 -3.73
N ALA A 308 -19.28 -22.38 -2.55
CA ALA A 308 -20.72 -22.23 -2.28
C ALA A 308 -20.97 -21.89 -0.82
N GLY A 309 -22.04 -21.17 -0.55
CA GLY A 309 -22.50 -20.80 0.81
C GLY A 309 -21.52 -19.89 1.54
N ASP A 310 -21.37 -20.07 2.85
CA ASP A 310 -20.56 -19.19 3.72
C ASP A 310 -19.05 -19.21 3.41
N ALA A 311 -18.59 -20.12 2.56
CA ALA A 311 -17.19 -20.25 2.12
C ALA A 311 -16.98 -19.77 0.68
N GLU A 312 -17.92 -19.04 0.11
CA GLU A 312 -17.83 -18.49 -1.23
C GLU A 312 -16.81 -17.37 -1.28
N GLN A 313 -15.93 -17.43 -2.30
CA GLN A 313 -15.00 -16.36 -2.63
C GLN A 313 -15.45 -15.67 -3.91
N GLU A 314 -15.55 -14.36 -3.86
CA GLU A 314 -15.81 -13.51 -5.02
C GLU A 314 -14.48 -12.99 -5.60
N ARG A 315 -14.38 -12.99 -6.93
CA ARG A 315 -13.29 -12.39 -7.68
C ARG A 315 -13.84 -11.34 -8.64
N ALA A 316 -13.35 -10.11 -8.50
CA ALA A 316 -13.70 -9.04 -9.42
C ALA A 316 -13.03 -9.26 -10.80
N ILE A 317 -13.83 -9.25 -11.87
CA ILE A 317 -13.34 -9.44 -13.24
C ILE A 317 -13.10 -8.08 -13.90
N ARG A 318 -11.83 -7.74 -14.08
CA ARG A 318 -11.40 -6.43 -14.60
C ARG A 318 -11.17 -6.40 -16.11
N LEU A 319 -10.84 -7.53 -16.70
CA LEU A 319 -10.49 -7.64 -18.10
C LEU A 319 -11.38 -8.66 -18.84
N PRO A 320 -12.68 -8.42 -18.98
CA PRO A 320 -13.52 -9.27 -19.78
C PRO A 320 -13.04 -9.26 -21.24
N VAL A 321 -13.18 -10.39 -21.92
CA VAL A 321 -12.87 -10.50 -23.35
C VAL A 321 -13.96 -9.80 -24.14
N ALA A 322 -13.56 -8.93 -25.03
CA ALA A 322 -14.51 -8.19 -25.86
C ALA A 322 -15.46 -9.12 -26.63
N GLY A 323 -16.75 -8.85 -26.56
CA GLY A 323 -17.78 -9.62 -27.24
C GLY A 323 -18.10 -10.99 -26.62
N SER A 324 -17.48 -11.37 -25.49
CA SER A 324 -17.79 -12.63 -24.79
C SER A 324 -18.86 -12.49 -23.72
N VAL A 325 -19.16 -11.28 -23.28
CA VAL A 325 -20.11 -11.03 -22.19
C VAL A 325 -21.54 -11.22 -22.68
N ARG A 326 -22.28 -12.06 -21.95
CA ARG A 326 -23.68 -12.33 -22.15
C ARG A 326 -24.42 -12.04 -20.86
N VAL A 327 -25.52 -11.31 -20.90
CA VAL A 327 -26.23 -10.84 -19.71
C VAL A 327 -27.66 -11.31 -19.74
N ALA A 328 -28.20 -11.74 -18.58
CA ALA A 328 -29.62 -11.97 -18.41
C ALA A 328 -30.20 -11.15 -17.24
N VAL A 329 -31.43 -10.67 -17.42
CA VAL A 329 -32.21 -9.98 -16.41
C VAL A 329 -33.50 -10.76 -16.17
N GLY A 330 -33.75 -11.18 -14.92
CA GLY A 330 -34.88 -12.03 -14.60
C GLY A 330 -34.92 -13.35 -15.40
N GLY A 331 -33.73 -13.89 -15.75
CA GLY A 331 -33.55 -15.11 -16.51
C GLY A 331 -33.75 -14.96 -18.05
N VAL A 332 -33.94 -13.73 -18.52
CA VAL A 332 -34.08 -13.44 -19.97
C VAL A 332 -32.83 -12.76 -20.49
N GLU A 333 -32.17 -13.36 -21.47
CA GLU A 333 -30.99 -12.77 -22.10
C GLU A 333 -31.32 -11.44 -22.77
N THR A 334 -30.41 -10.46 -22.59
CA THR A 334 -30.54 -9.12 -23.18
C THR A 334 -29.24 -8.71 -23.87
N ALA A 335 -29.37 -7.90 -24.91
CA ALA A 335 -28.26 -7.22 -25.57
C ALA A 335 -28.24 -5.70 -25.26
N ALA A 336 -29.18 -5.23 -24.42
CA ALA A 336 -29.32 -3.81 -24.05
C ALA A 336 -28.34 -3.43 -22.92
N PHE A 337 -27.05 -3.54 -23.19
CA PHE A 337 -25.99 -3.17 -22.25
C PHE A 337 -24.67 -2.82 -22.95
N VAL A 338 -23.80 -2.16 -22.21
CA VAL A 338 -22.39 -1.96 -22.59
C VAL A 338 -21.49 -2.46 -21.47
N VAL A 339 -20.30 -2.97 -21.84
CA VAL A 339 -19.26 -3.35 -20.89
C VAL A 339 -18.33 -2.16 -20.70
N THR A 340 -18.13 -1.74 -19.45
CA THR A 340 -17.23 -0.63 -19.11
C THR A 340 -15.78 -1.08 -19.11
N GLY A 341 -14.85 -0.11 -19.22
CA GLY A 341 -13.41 -0.38 -19.16
C GLY A 341 -12.95 -0.95 -17.79
N GLU A 342 -13.78 -0.85 -16.75
CA GLU A 342 -13.47 -1.32 -15.40
C GLU A 342 -14.03 -2.73 -15.10
N GLY A 343 -14.58 -3.41 -16.10
CA GLY A 343 -15.14 -4.74 -15.93
C GLY A 343 -16.52 -4.74 -15.28
N ALA A 344 -17.39 -3.81 -15.67
CA ALA A 344 -18.78 -3.80 -15.24
C ALA A 344 -19.72 -3.78 -16.46
N VAL A 345 -20.94 -4.25 -16.24
CA VAL A 345 -22.06 -4.18 -17.17
C VAL A 345 -22.90 -2.95 -16.82
N LEU A 346 -23.06 -2.04 -17.77
CA LEU A 346 -24.00 -0.92 -17.69
C LEU A 346 -25.22 -1.27 -18.57
N LEU A 347 -26.35 -1.54 -17.93
CA LEU A 347 -27.63 -1.80 -18.62
C LEU A 347 -28.24 -0.49 -19.14
N ASP A 348 -28.92 -0.55 -20.27
CA ASP A 348 -29.63 0.60 -20.84
C ASP A 348 -30.77 1.07 -19.92
N ASP A 349 -31.50 0.13 -19.32
CA ASP A 349 -32.57 0.37 -18.36
C ASP A 349 -32.26 -0.31 -17.01
N ALA A 350 -32.71 0.33 -15.90
CA ALA A 350 -32.58 -0.26 -14.58
C ALA A 350 -33.51 -1.48 -14.45
N PRO A 351 -33.00 -2.64 -14.00
CA PRO A 351 -33.81 -3.83 -13.76
C PRO A 351 -34.87 -3.55 -12.67
N ALA A 352 -36.07 -4.10 -12.86
CA ALA A 352 -37.12 -3.98 -11.85
C ALA A 352 -36.66 -4.52 -10.49
N ALA A 353 -37.22 -3.98 -9.39
CA ALA A 353 -36.92 -4.47 -8.04
C ALA A 353 -37.19 -5.98 -7.94
N GLY A 354 -36.23 -6.74 -7.41
CA GLY A 354 -36.28 -8.19 -7.30
C GLY A 354 -35.85 -8.95 -8.56
N ALA A 355 -35.55 -8.29 -9.67
CA ALA A 355 -35.09 -8.96 -10.88
C ALA A 355 -33.59 -9.35 -10.72
N ILE A 356 -33.31 -10.64 -10.82
CA ILE A 356 -31.95 -11.19 -10.74
C ILE A 356 -31.16 -10.82 -12.00
N VAL A 357 -29.97 -10.27 -11.84
CA VAL A 357 -29.03 -9.95 -12.91
C VAL A 357 -27.90 -10.96 -12.90
N THR A 358 -27.68 -11.65 -14.01
CA THR A 358 -26.62 -12.64 -14.18
C THR A 358 -25.81 -12.37 -15.43
N ALA A 359 -24.57 -12.87 -15.49
CA ALA A 359 -23.79 -12.82 -16.71
C ALA A 359 -22.86 -14.03 -16.86
N GLY A 360 -22.57 -14.34 -18.12
CA GLY A 360 -21.49 -15.22 -18.53
C GLY A 360 -20.46 -14.47 -19.36
N PHE A 361 -19.17 -14.82 -19.20
CA PHE A 361 -18.08 -14.11 -19.85
C PHE A 361 -16.80 -14.94 -19.91
N LEU A 362 -15.93 -14.59 -20.85
CA LEU A 362 -14.51 -14.94 -20.81
C LEU A 362 -13.72 -13.75 -20.26
N PHE A 363 -12.60 -14.02 -19.61
CA PHE A 363 -11.76 -12.97 -19.07
C PHE A 363 -10.26 -13.30 -19.16
N ASP A 364 -9.45 -12.28 -19.12
CA ASP A 364 -8.00 -12.36 -18.96
C ASP A 364 -7.63 -11.82 -17.60
N VAL A 365 -6.46 -12.22 -17.12
CA VAL A 365 -5.88 -11.76 -15.86
C VAL A 365 -4.86 -10.66 -16.17
N PRO A 366 -4.94 -9.49 -15.50
CA PRO A 366 -3.89 -8.49 -15.64
C PRO A 366 -2.64 -8.98 -14.91
N VAL A 367 -1.55 -9.14 -15.64
CA VAL A 367 -0.27 -9.60 -15.08
C VAL A 367 0.89 -8.70 -15.52
N ARG A 368 1.98 -8.76 -14.80
CA ARG A 368 3.29 -8.26 -15.19
C ARG A 368 4.35 -9.33 -15.02
N PHE A 369 5.51 -9.14 -15.62
CA PHE A 369 6.67 -9.97 -15.26
C PHE A 369 7.01 -9.76 -13.78
N ALA A 370 7.44 -10.82 -13.10
CA ALA A 370 7.84 -10.76 -11.69
C ALA A 370 9.15 -9.98 -11.53
N ASP A 371 10.05 -10.12 -12.50
CA ASP A 371 11.40 -9.59 -12.46
C ASP A 371 11.72 -8.71 -13.67
N ASP A 372 12.69 -7.80 -13.52
CA ASP A 372 13.25 -6.98 -14.60
C ASP A 372 14.33 -7.71 -15.41
N ARG A 373 14.57 -8.98 -15.10
CA ARG A 373 15.60 -9.82 -15.70
C ARG A 373 14.99 -11.06 -16.32
N LEU A 374 15.22 -11.24 -17.62
CA LEU A 374 14.89 -12.47 -18.34
C LEU A 374 16.20 -13.18 -18.71
N GLU A 375 16.44 -14.34 -18.12
CA GLU A 375 17.64 -15.14 -18.42
C GLU A 375 17.29 -16.30 -19.32
N VAL A 376 17.87 -16.32 -20.50
CA VAL A 376 17.77 -17.41 -21.46
C VAL A 376 19.15 -17.77 -21.96
N SER A 377 19.58 -19.00 -21.71
CA SER A 377 20.81 -19.54 -22.25
C SER A 377 20.50 -20.51 -23.39
N ARG A 378 21.15 -20.31 -24.55
CA ARG A 378 21.00 -21.21 -25.69
C ARG A 378 21.51 -22.62 -25.37
N ALA A 379 22.55 -22.71 -24.54
CA ALA A 379 23.12 -24.01 -24.15
C ALA A 379 22.16 -24.78 -23.23
N THR A 380 21.56 -24.13 -22.23
CA THR A 380 20.61 -24.76 -21.31
C THR A 380 19.30 -25.12 -22.03
N PHE A 381 18.83 -24.25 -22.92
CA PHE A 381 17.66 -24.54 -23.75
C PHE A 381 17.85 -25.78 -24.64
N LEU A 382 18.99 -25.90 -25.32
CA LEU A 382 19.33 -27.07 -26.13
C LEU A 382 19.55 -28.33 -25.27
N ALA A 383 19.90 -28.19 -24.01
CA ALA A 383 20.00 -29.27 -23.04
C ALA A 383 18.65 -29.70 -22.45
N GLY A 384 17.55 -29.06 -22.81
CA GLY A 384 16.19 -29.36 -22.33
C GLY A 384 15.86 -28.76 -20.95
N GLU A 385 16.65 -27.80 -20.48
CA GLU A 385 16.31 -27.05 -19.27
C GLU A 385 15.16 -26.06 -19.54
N ILE A 386 14.17 -26.06 -18.66
CA ILE A 386 13.02 -25.17 -18.71
C ILE A 386 13.44 -23.82 -18.18
N VAL A 387 13.28 -22.79 -19.01
CA VAL A 387 13.47 -21.39 -18.61
C VAL A 387 12.29 -20.98 -17.73
N SER A 388 12.52 -20.43 -16.55
CA SER A 388 11.43 -19.85 -15.73
C SER A 388 11.07 -18.45 -16.24
N VAL A 389 9.76 -18.20 -16.39
CA VAL A 389 9.18 -16.91 -16.80
C VAL A 389 8.05 -16.55 -15.83
N PRO A 390 8.43 -16.05 -14.65
CA PRO A 390 7.46 -15.80 -13.61
C PRO A 390 6.64 -14.53 -13.92
N LEU A 391 5.32 -14.67 -13.84
CA LEU A 391 4.35 -13.59 -13.98
C LEU A 391 3.54 -13.46 -12.69
N ILE A 392 3.17 -12.24 -12.35
CA ILE A 392 2.41 -11.94 -11.14
C ILE A 392 1.18 -11.11 -11.52
N GLU A 393 0.03 -11.52 -10.99
CA GLU A 393 -1.22 -10.76 -11.12
C GLU A 393 -1.07 -9.35 -10.53
N VAL A 394 -1.57 -8.36 -11.25
CA VAL A 394 -1.61 -6.96 -10.84
C VAL A 394 -3.02 -6.60 -10.43
N ARG A 395 -3.17 -5.97 -9.28
CA ARG A 395 -4.47 -5.46 -8.82
C ARG A 395 -4.68 -4.04 -9.32
N ALA A 396 -5.89 -3.74 -9.76
CA ALA A 396 -6.29 -2.37 -10.11
C ALA A 396 -6.18 -1.42 -8.90
N PRO A 397 -6.02 -0.11 -9.11
CA PRO A 397 -6.08 0.61 -10.38
C PRO A 397 -4.74 0.59 -11.14
N TRP A 398 -4.81 0.59 -12.47
CA TRP A 398 -3.71 0.80 -13.40
C TRP A 398 -4.01 1.98 -14.33
#